data_3c3e67d018a6860349c8303f106643b7
#
_entry.id   3c3e67d018a6860349c8303f106643b7
#
_cell.length_a   1.000
_cell.length_b   1.000
_cell.length_c   1.000
_cell.angle_alpha   90.00
_cell.angle_beta   90.00
_cell.angle_gamma   90.00
#
_symmetry.space_group_name_H-M   'P 1'
#
loop_
_entity.id
_entity.type
_entity.pdbx_description
1 polymer ?
#
loop_
_entity_poly.entity_id
_entity_poly.type
_entity_poly.pdbx_seq_one_letter_code
_entity_poly.pdbx_strand_id
1 'polypeptide(L)'
;MLATGSRSTLLFLFMYGIIAYNINKNVEKVYKVKRIKKGISLKLLAVLVLGIVLFVAMTLSRNMQVWRSLYLDLAIPPIMFQKWSDSVTGYSFGQASLGGFFFIIPYPVQLLLRLPLMPLGFQEVYDLVNSTVSDWIIVGSGVPANAYVSLFWYFYADLGVFGVFLGSLLFGMWCNWCYLSYLNNKGSFELSLCLLMFSTIVFSFVRLQFTLPNYALMIVLLVFVFYGRGSKQGNTSSSRQLTTR
;
A
#
# COMPACT_ATOMS: atom_id res chain seq x y z
N MET A 1 -15.29 -20.06 9.74
CA MET A 1 -14.22 -19.03 9.90
C MET A 1 -13.50 -18.62 8.61
N LEU A 2 -13.58 -19.34 7.50
CA LEU A 2 -13.03 -18.91 6.20
C LEU A 2 -13.87 -17.84 5.48
N ALA A 3 -15.09 -17.59 5.90
CA ALA A 3 -16.01 -16.65 5.23
C ALA A 3 -15.72 -15.16 5.45
N THR A 4 -14.85 -14.81 6.40
CA THR A 4 -14.45 -13.43 6.68
C THR A 4 -13.10 -13.05 6.06
N GLY A 5 -12.44 -13.97 5.37
CA GLY A 5 -11.22 -13.70 4.64
C GLY A 5 -11.46 -12.63 3.58
N SER A 6 -10.80 -11.49 3.72
CA SER A 6 -10.88 -10.42 2.73
C SER A 6 -10.35 -10.90 1.39
N ARG A 7 -11.13 -10.77 0.30
CA ARG A 7 -10.69 -11.06 -1.08
C ARG A 7 -9.41 -10.26 -1.42
N SER A 8 -9.23 -9.12 -0.78
CA SER A 8 -8.05 -8.30 -0.90
C SER A 8 -6.77 -9.05 -0.51
N THR A 9 -6.78 -9.89 0.53
CA THR A 9 -5.60 -10.66 0.95
C THR A 9 -5.14 -11.64 -0.13
N LEU A 10 -6.07 -12.32 -0.81
CA LEU A 10 -5.74 -13.20 -1.94
C LEU A 10 -5.21 -12.41 -3.13
N LEU A 11 -5.85 -11.28 -3.44
CA LEU A 11 -5.41 -10.39 -4.53
C LEU A 11 -3.98 -9.90 -4.29
N PHE A 12 -3.62 -9.58 -3.05
CA PHE A 12 -2.25 -9.23 -2.67
C PHE A 12 -1.27 -10.36 -2.92
N LEU A 13 -1.60 -11.55 -2.46
CA LEU A 13 -0.73 -12.71 -2.61
C LEU A 13 -0.43 -12.99 -4.09
N PHE A 14 -1.43 -12.82 -4.95
CA PHE A 14 -1.29 -12.89 -6.40
C PHE A 14 -0.39 -11.80 -6.95
N MET A 15 -0.66 -10.55 -6.59
CA MET A 15 0.10 -9.42 -7.08
C MET A 15 1.56 -9.50 -6.66
N TYR A 16 1.85 -9.87 -5.40
CA TYR A 16 3.22 -10.08 -4.95
C TYR A 16 3.90 -11.23 -5.70
N GLY A 17 3.17 -12.31 -5.99
CA GLY A 17 3.69 -13.42 -6.79
C GLY A 17 4.08 -13.00 -8.21
N ILE A 18 3.21 -12.23 -8.89
CA ILE A 18 3.48 -11.71 -10.24
C ILE A 18 4.67 -10.75 -10.23
N ILE A 19 4.76 -9.87 -9.24
CA ILE A 19 5.85 -8.90 -9.12
C ILE A 19 7.16 -9.62 -8.84
N ALA A 20 7.19 -10.54 -7.87
CA ALA A 20 8.37 -11.32 -7.54
C ALA A 20 8.88 -12.12 -8.76
N TYR A 21 7.97 -12.68 -9.54
CA TYR A 21 8.30 -13.37 -10.79
C TYR A 21 8.92 -12.43 -11.83
N ASN A 22 8.31 -11.26 -12.05
CA ASN A 22 8.82 -10.29 -13.03
C ASN A 22 10.18 -9.70 -12.61
N ILE A 23 10.36 -9.44 -11.33
CA ILE A 23 11.63 -8.97 -10.77
C ILE A 23 12.72 -10.01 -11.00
N ASN A 24 12.47 -11.27 -10.64
CA ASN A 24 13.45 -12.35 -10.82
C ASN A 24 13.82 -12.54 -12.30
N LYS A 25 12.86 -12.46 -13.20
CA LYS A 25 13.09 -12.52 -14.65
C LYS A 25 13.97 -11.37 -15.18
N ASN A 26 13.83 -10.17 -14.63
CA ASN A 26 14.63 -9.02 -15.04
C ASN A 26 16.06 -9.09 -14.48
N VAL A 27 16.23 -9.60 -13.26
CA VAL A 27 17.55 -9.86 -12.66
C VAL A 27 18.32 -10.90 -13.49
N GLU A 28 17.70 -11.99 -13.93
CA GLU A 28 18.33 -12.99 -14.80
C GLU A 28 18.78 -12.43 -16.15
N LYS A 29 18.02 -11.50 -16.76
CA LYS A 29 18.39 -10.84 -18.01
C LYS A 29 19.66 -9.98 -17.88
N VAL A 30 19.85 -9.32 -16.76
CA VAL A 30 20.96 -8.40 -16.52
C VAL A 30 22.26 -9.16 -16.26
N TYR A 31 22.20 -10.30 -15.59
CA TYR A 31 23.41 -11.07 -15.25
C TYR A 31 23.87 -12.02 -16.34
N LYS A 32 23.29 -12.01 -17.57
CA LYS A 32 23.67 -12.92 -18.68
C LYS A 32 23.84 -14.40 -18.24
N VAL A 33 23.18 -14.81 -17.20
CA VAL A 33 23.19 -16.20 -16.77
C VAL A 33 22.56 -17.02 -17.90
N LYS A 34 23.30 -18.00 -18.43
CA LYS A 34 22.88 -18.90 -19.53
C LYS A 34 21.45 -19.36 -19.26
N ARG A 35 20.52 -18.84 -20.05
CA ARG A 35 19.11 -19.18 -19.96
C ARG A 35 18.93 -20.67 -20.20
N ILE A 36 18.70 -21.41 -19.16
CA ILE A 36 17.83 -22.58 -19.29
C ILE A 36 16.46 -21.98 -19.63
N LYS A 37 15.95 -22.27 -20.84
CA LYS A 37 14.58 -21.91 -21.25
C LYS A 37 13.59 -22.58 -20.29
N LYS A 38 13.46 -22.08 -19.09
CA LYS A 38 12.37 -22.45 -18.18
C LYS A 38 11.15 -21.66 -18.64
N GLY A 39 10.26 -22.34 -19.35
CA GLY A 39 8.88 -21.91 -19.50
C GLY A 39 8.29 -21.54 -18.12
N ILE A 40 7.15 -20.91 -18.09
CA ILE A 40 6.42 -20.63 -16.83
C ILE A 40 6.48 -21.92 -16.01
N SER A 41 7.11 -21.84 -14.83
CA SER A 41 7.26 -23.01 -13.97
C SER A 41 5.85 -23.56 -13.74
N LEU A 42 5.64 -24.86 -13.98
CA LEU A 42 4.35 -25.53 -13.75
C LEU A 42 3.82 -25.23 -12.35
N LYS A 43 4.72 -25.04 -11.39
CA LYS A 43 4.40 -24.61 -10.02
C LYS A 43 3.78 -23.22 -9.96
N LEU A 44 4.30 -22.24 -10.74
CA LEU A 44 3.76 -20.89 -10.79
C LEU A 44 2.38 -20.88 -11.47
N LEU A 45 2.22 -21.67 -12.55
CA LEU A 45 0.94 -21.83 -13.20
C LEU A 45 -0.09 -22.46 -12.24
N ALA A 46 0.31 -23.49 -11.50
CA ALA A 46 -0.55 -24.13 -10.52
C ALA A 46 -0.99 -23.18 -9.40
N VAL A 47 -0.07 -22.34 -8.88
CA VAL A 47 -0.40 -21.32 -7.89
C VAL A 47 -1.37 -20.28 -8.46
N LEU A 48 -1.16 -19.82 -9.69
CA LEU A 48 -2.07 -18.89 -10.37
C LEU A 48 -3.47 -19.49 -10.54
N VAL A 49 -3.56 -20.71 -11.03
CA VAL A 49 -4.85 -21.41 -11.21
C VAL A 49 -5.55 -21.61 -9.87
N LEU A 50 -4.82 -22.09 -8.85
CA LEU A 50 -5.36 -22.26 -7.50
C LEU A 50 -5.96 -20.98 -6.95
N GLY A 51 -5.27 -19.86 -7.11
CA GLY A 51 -5.77 -18.59 -6.61
C GLY A 51 -7.00 -18.09 -7.39
N ILE A 52 -7.05 -18.26 -8.73
CA ILE A 52 -8.26 -17.94 -9.50
C ILE A 52 -9.43 -18.78 -9.02
N VAL A 53 -9.21 -20.07 -8.81
CA VAL A 53 -10.25 -20.98 -8.29
C VAL A 53 -10.72 -20.54 -6.90
N LEU A 54 -9.81 -20.21 -5.99
CA LEU A 54 -10.16 -19.72 -4.65
C LEU A 54 -10.92 -18.39 -4.73
N PHE A 55 -10.50 -17.45 -5.58
CA PHE A 55 -11.20 -16.19 -5.78
C PHE A 55 -12.64 -16.39 -6.27
N VAL A 56 -12.82 -17.24 -7.28
CA VAL A 56 -14.15 -17.59 -7.82
C VAL A 56 -14.99 -18.28 -6.75
N ALA A 57 -14.44 -19.27 -6.04
CA ALA A 57 -15.14 -19.99 -4.98
C ALA A 57 -15.61 -19.05 -3.85
N MET A 58 -14.76 -18.11 -3.41
CA MET A 58 -15.13 -17.11 -2.41
C MET A 58 -16.20 -16.13 -2.91
N THR A 59 -16.23 -15.84 -4.21
CA THR A 59 -17.25 -14.97 -4.80
C THR A 59 -18.59 -15.69 -4.90
N LEU A 60 -18.58 -16.95 -5.32
CA LEU A 60 -19.78 -17.77 -5.42
C LEU A 60 -20.37 -18.11 -4.04
N SER A 61 -19.55 -18.33 -3.01
CA SER A 61 -20.02 -18.60 -1.65
C SER A 61 -20.84 -17.45 -1.04
N ARG A 62 -20.76 -16.23 -1.61
CA ARG A 62 -21.55 -15.06 -1.21
C ARG A 62 -22.82 -14.87 -2.04
N ASN A 63 -23.25 -15.86 -2.80
CA ASN A 63 -24.41 -15.78 -3.72
C ASN A 63 -24.36 -14.60 -4.71
N MET A 64 -23.18 -14.06 -4.99
CA MET A 64 -23.01 -12.99 -5.97
C MET A 64 -22.51 -13.53 -7.31
N GLN A 65 -23.09 -13.03 -8.39
CA GLN A 65 -22.54 -13.26 -9.72
C GLN A 65 -21.14 -12.61 -9.81
N VAL A 66 -20.15 -13.35 -10.29
CA VAL A 66 -18.74 -12.90 -10.36
C VAL A 66 -18.63 -11.58 -11.14
N TRP A 67 -19.31 -11.48 -12.28
CA TRP A 67 -19.31 -10.25 -13.10
C TRP A 67 -19.92 -9.05 -12.39
N ARG A 68 -21.02 -9.26 -11.66
CA ARG A 68 -21.64 -8.19 -10.85
C ARG A 68 -20.70 -7.72 -9.74
N SER A 69 -19.99 -8.64 -9.10
CA SER A 69 -19.03 -8.30 -8.06
C SER A 69 -17.88 -7.47 -8.61
N LEU A 70 -17.28 -7.88 -9.73
CA LEU A 70 -16.20 -7.12 -10.38
C LEU A 70 -16.67 -5.74 -10.85
N TYR A 71 -17.87 -5.66 -11.42
CA TYR A 71 -18.46 -4.38 -11.81
C TYR A 71 -18.62 -3.45 -10.61
N LEU A 72 -19.16 -3.95 -9.49
CA LEU A 72 -19.34 -3.17 -8.27
C LEU A 72 -17.99 -2.71 -7.70
N ASP A 73 -16.98 -3.57 -7.64
CA ASP A 73 -15.64 -3.23 -7.16
C ASP A 73 -15.00 -2.07 -7.95
N LEU A 74 -15.35 -1.91 -9.24
CA LEU A 74 -14.87 -0.81 -10.08
C LEU A 74 -15.79 0.43 -10.05
N ALA A 75 -17.10 0.24 -9.91
CA ALA A 75 -18.08 1.31 -9.97
C ALA A 75 -18.31 2.03 -8.63
N ILE A 76 -18.05 1.36 -7.49
CA ILE A 76 -18.26 1.90 -6.15
C ILE A 76 -17.29 3.06 -5.82
N PRO A 77 -15.98 3.02 -6.12
CA PRO A 77 -15.04 4.06 -5.69
C PRO A 77 -15.43 5.49 -6.10
N PRO A 78 -15.83 5.79 -7.33
CA PRO A 78 -16.26 7.15 -7.70
C PRO A 78 -17.49 7.64 -6.93
N ILE A 79 -18.44 6.75 -6.69
CA ILE A 79 -19.69 7.08 -5.97
C ILE A 79 -19.38 7.33 -4.48
N MET A 80 -18.53 6.50 -3.89
CA MET A 80 -18.11 6.69 -2.50
C MET A 80 -17.27 7.96 -2.34
N PHE A 81 -16.38 8.25 -3.30
CA PHE A 81 -15.64 9.51 -3.33
C PHE A 81 -16.61 10.71 -3.27
N GLN A 82 -17.62 10.74 -4.12
CA GLN A 82 -18.61 11.83 -4.14
C GLN A 82 -19.34 11.95 -2.80
N LYS A 83 -19.85 10.84 -2.28
CA LYS A 83 -20.61 10.84 -1.03
C LYS A 83 -19.79 11.30 0.19
N TRP A 84 -18.55 10.85 0.29
CA TRP A 84 -17.69 11.23 1.40
C TRP A 84 -17.04 12.61 1.21
N SER A 85 -16.99 13.14 -0.02
CA SER A 85 -16.53 14.51 -0.25
C SER A 85 -17.48 15.55 0.36
N ASP A 86 -18.78 15.24 0.42
CA ASP A 86 -19.78 16.11 1.03
C ASP A 86 -19.62 16.21 2.57
N SER A 87 -18.95 15.23 3.18
CA SER A 87 -18.68 15.20 4.64
C SER A 87 -17.42 15.98 5.04
N VAL A 88 -16.64 16.45 4.06
CA VAL A 88 -15.41 17.20 4.32
C VAL A 88 -15.76 18.66 4.57
N THR A 89 -15.68 19.11 5.83
CA THR A 89 -16.03 20.49 6.23
C THR A 89 -14.85 21.46 6.24
N GLY A 90 -13.61 20.95 6.13
CA GLY A 90 -12.39 21.75 6.17
C GLY A 90 -11.18 20.98 5.67
N TYR A 91 -10.06 21.68 5.46
CA TYR A 91 -8.83 21.06 5.01
C TYR A 91 -8.04 20.47 6.18
N SER A 92 -7.55 19.24 6.01
CA SER A 92 -6.80 18.51 7.04
C SER A 92 -5.27 18.63 6.91
N PHE A 93 -4.76 19.27 5.86
CA PHE A 93 -3.32 19.56 5.66
C PHE A 93 -2.39 18.35 5.86
N GLY A 94 -2.72 17.23 5.24
CA GLY A 94 -1.93 16.00 5.29
C GLY A 94 -2.32 15.03 6.41
N GLN A 95 -3.23 15.41 7.31
CA GLN A 95 -3.65 14.53 8.41
C GLN A 95 -4.48 13.35 7.90
N ALA A 96 -5.30 13.56 6.86
CA ALA A 96 -6.09 12.48 6.28
C ALA A 96 -5.22 11.49 5.51
N SER A 97 -4.27 11.95 4.71
CA SER A 97 -3.43 11.06 3.89
C SER A 97 -2.31 10.38 4.68
N LEU A 98 -1.73 11.04 5.69
CA LEU A 98 -0.58 10.56 6.46
C LEU A 98 -0.94 10.14 7.90
N GLY A 99 -2.23 9.95 8.20
CA GLY A 99 -2.72 9.67 9.54
C GLY A 99 -1.99 8.54 10.27
N GLY A 100 -1.61 7.47 9.56
CA GLY A 100 -0.86 6.37 10.14
C GLY A 100 0.50 6.77 10.72
N PHE A 101 1.19 7.71 10.09
CA PHE A 101 2.49 8.20 10.58
C PHE A 101 2.34 9.05 11.84
N PHE A 102 1.24 9.81 11.97
CA PHE A 102 0.95 10.57 13.19
C PHE A 102 0.74 9.65 14.39
N PHE A 103 0.13 8.48 14.18
CA PHE A 103 -0.02 7.49 15.25
C PHE A 103 1.29 6.82 15.68
N ILE A 104 2.26 6.71 14.80
CA ILE A 104 3.49 5.97 15.12
C ILE A 104 4.56 6.88 15.70
N ILE A 105 4.65 8.12 15.24
CA ILE A 105 5.72 9.03 15.64
C ILE A 105 5.24 10.03 16.70
N PRO A 106 4.34 10.98 16.42
CA PRO A 106 3.96 11.99 17.41
C PRO A 106 3.12 11.44 18.56
N TYR A 107 2.19 10.53 18.31
CA TYR A 107 1.28 10.05 19.35
C TYR A 107 1.96 9.34 20.52
N PRO A 108 2.88 8.38 20.33
CA PRO A 108 3.62 7.79 21.45
C PRO A 108 4.50 8.81 22.19
N VAL A 109 5.11 9.75 21.46
CA VAL A 109 5.94 10.80 22.07
C VAL A 109 5.08 11.76 22.89
N GLN A 110 3.90 12.14 22.38
CA GLN A 110 2.93 12.93 23.13
C GLN A 110 2.51 12.23 24.43
N LEU A 111 2.21 10.93 24.36
CA LEU A 111 1.80 10.14 25.52
C LEU A 111 2.91 10.06 26.58
N LEU A 112 4.17 9.88 26.14
CA LEU A 112 5.31 9.75 27.03
C LEU A 112 5.73 11.08 27.67
N LEU A 113 5.78 12.15 26.86
CA LEU A 113 6.28 13.46 27.29
C LEU A 113 5.16 14.40 27.77
N ARG A 114 3.89 14.01 27.60
CA ARG A 114 2.70 14.84 27.89
C ARG A 114 2.69 16.21 27.17
N LEU A 115 3.31 16.25 26.00
CA LEU A 115 3.39 17.46 25.17
C LEU A 115 2.32 17.36 24.06
N PRO A 116 1.60 18.45 23.73
CA PRO A 116 0.59 18.46 22.66
C PRO A 116 1.27 18.47 21.28
N LEU A 117 1.74 17.28 20.83
CA LEU A 117 2.46 17.11 19.55
C LEU A 117 1.54 16.78 18.37
N MET A 118 0.30 16.37 18.66
CA MET A 118 -0.66 16.08 17.59
C MET A 118 -1.22 17.38 17.02
N PRO A 119 -1.40 17.46 15.69
CA PRO A 119 -2.04 18.61 15.07
C PRO A 119 -3.44 18.86 15.64
N LEU A 120 -3.83 20.13 15.68
CA LEU A 120 -5.19 20.50 16.09
C LEU A 120 -6.22 19.85 15.14
N GLY A 121 -7.30 19.31 15.70
CA GLY A 121 -8.35 18.62 14.93
C GLY A 121 -7.97 17.23 14.43
N PHE A 122 -6.80 16.70 14.78
CA PHE A 122 -6.36 15.38 14.30
C PHE A 122 -7.36 14.26 14.63
N GLN A 123 -7.94 14.27 15.84
CA GLN A 123 -8.88 13.25 16.25
C GLN A 123 -10.14 13.28 15.37
N GLU A 124 -10.66 14.45 15.05
CA GLU A 124 -11.83 14.62 14.19
C GLU A 124 -11.56 14.10 12.76
N VAL A 125 -10.37 14.44 12.20
CA VAL A 125 -9.95 13.94 10.89
C VAL A 125 -9.77 12.43 10.92
N TYR A 126 -9.19 11.88 11.96
CA TYR A 126 -8.98 10.44 12.11
C TYR A 126 -10.31 9.69 12.22
N ASP A 127 -11.25 10.22 12.97
CA ASP A 127 -12.61 9.65 13.12
C ASP A 127 -13.35 9.70 11.77
N LEU A 128 -13.24 10.80 11.03
CA LEU A 128 -13.76 10.90 9.67
C LEU A 128 -13.12 9.87 8.73
N VAL A 129 -11.82 9.69 8.77
CA VAL A 129 -11.09 8.67 7.97
C VAL A 129 -11.56 7.27 8.36
N ASN A 130 -11.74 6.97 9.64
CA ASN A 130 -12.23 5.67 10.10
C ASN A 130 -13.67 5.41 9.68
N SER A 131 -14.55 6.43 9.75
CA SER A 131 -15.95 6.29 9.35
C SER A 131 -16.09 5.92 7.86
N THR A 132 -15.17 6.34 6.99
CA THR A 132 -15.18 5.91 5.58
C THR A 132 -15.03 4.40 5.43
N VAL A 133 -14.42 3.73 6.40
CA VAL A 133 -14.15 2.27 6.39
C VAL A 133 -15.18 1.50 7.23
N SER A 134 -15.62 2.05 8.35
CA SER A 134 -16.56 1.39 9.28
C SER A 134 -18.01 1.51 8.83
N ASP A 135 -18.39 2.66 8.30
CA ASP A 135 -19.78 2.99 8.05
C ASP A 135 -20.25 2.46 6.70
N TRP A 136 -21.41 1.79 6.75
CA TRP A 136 -22.05 1.27 5.56
C TRP A 136 -22.95 2.34 4.94
N ILE A 137 -22.68 2.69 3.70
CA ILE A 137 -23.50 3.62 2.92
C ILE A 137 -24.23 2.85 1.84
N ILE A 138 -25.52 3.15 1.66
CA ILE A 138 -26.32 2.58 0.57
C ILE A 138 -25.96 3.33 -0.71
N VAL A 139 -25.44 2.60 -1.69
CA VAL A 139 -25.01 3.09 -2.99
C VAL A 139 -25.97 2.53 -4.01
N GLY A 140 -26.58 3.34 -4.85
CA GLY A 140 -27.47 2.95 -5.95
C GLY A 140 -28.25 1.66 -5.69
N SER A 141 -29.43 1.48 -6.18
CA SER A 141 -30.21 0.20 -6.13
C SER A 141 -30.16 -0.60 -4.80
N GLY A 142 -29.89 0.07 -3.66
CA GLY A 142 -29.88 -0.58 -2.32
C GLY A 142 -28.64 -1.40 -1.99
N VAL A 143 -27.52 -1.23 -2.71
CA VAL A 143 -26.27 -1.96 -2.43
C VAL A 143 -25.53 -1.29 -1.27
N PRO A 144 -25.33 -1.96 -0.10
CA PRO A 144 -24.49 -1.42 0.95
C PRO A 144 -23.02 -1.52 0.56
N ALA A 145 -22.27 -0.43 0.72
CA ALA A 145 -20.84 -0.36 0.48
C ALA A 145 -20.13 0.41 1.59
N ASN A 146 -18.87 0.07 1.84
CA ASN A 146 -17.97 0.79 2.70
C ASN A 146 -16.53 0.71 2.15
N ALA A 147 -15.63 1.50 2.68
CA ALA A 147 -14.18 1.44 2.45
C ALA A 147 -13.66 1.76 1.03
N TYR A 148 -14.49 2.03 0.05
CA TYR A 148 -14.10 2.25 -1.34
C TYR A 148 -14.00 3.73 -1.70
N VAL A 149 -13.27 4.54 -0.92
CA VAL A 149 -13.18 5.99 -1.16
C VAL A 149 -12.06 6.41 -2.11
N SER A 150 -11.22 5.47 -2.53
CA SER A 150 -10.00 5.68 -3.30
C SER A 150 -8.94 6.59 -2.62
N LEU A 151 -7.70 6.55 -3.13
CA LEU A 151 -6.64 7.41 -2.59
C LEU A 151 -6.93 8.90 -2.83
N PHE A 152 -7.69 9.24 -3.87
CA PHE A 152 -7.97 10.63 -4.24
C PHE A 152 -8.81 11.34 -3.19
N TRP A 153 -9.68 10.62 -2.48
CA TRP A 153 -10.49 11.19 -1.42
C TRP A 153 -9.62 11.71 -0.26
N TYR A 154 -8.58 10.98 0.14
CA TYR A 154 -7.67 11.43 1.21
C TYR A 154 -6.94 12.71 0.82
N PHE A 155 -6.49 12.81 -0.41
CA PHE A 155 -5.88 14.04 -0.92
C PHE A 155 -6.88 15.20 -1.04
N TYR A 156 -8.14 14.87 -1.38
CA TYR A 156 -9.22 15.85 -1.39
C TYR A 156 -9.54 16.36 0.03
N ALA A 157 -9.60 15.48 1.02
CA ALA A 157 -9.79 15.86 2.42
C ALA A 157 -8.64 16.74 2.94
N ASP A 158 -7.42 16.56 2.44
CA ASP A 158 -6.27 17.37 2.86
C ASP A 158 -6.31 18.79 2.30
N LEU A 159 -6.54 19.00 1.00
CA LEU A 159 -6.42 20.32 0.34
C LEU A 159 -7.43 20.51 -0.80
N GLY A 160 -8.55 19.82 -0.79
CA GLY A 160 -9.55 19.89 -1.85
C GLY A 160 -9.04 19.40 -3.20
N VAL A 161 -9.53 19.99 -4.28
CA VAL A 161 -9.14 19.63 -5.66
C VAL A 161 -7.64 19.82 -5.89
N PHE A 162 -7.05 20.88 -5.30
CA PHE A 162 -5.61 21.11 -5.37
C PHE A 162 -4.83 19.98 -4.67
N GLY A 163 -5.34 19.46 -3.56
CA GLY A 163 -4.78 18.32 -2.87
C GLY A 163 -4.77 17.05 -3.73
N VAL A 164 -5.83 16.79 -4.49
CA VAL A 164 -5.88 15.67 -5.43
C VAL A 164 -4.77 15.77 -6.47
N PHE A 165 -4.61 16.96 -7.08
CA PHE A 165 -3.55 17.16 -8.08
C PHE A 165 -2.15 17.00 -7.47
N LEU A 166 -1.85 17.74 -6.42
CA LEU A 166 -0.54 17.76 -5.79
C LEU A 166 -0.20 16.41 -5.13
N GLY A 167 -1.15 15.84 -4.40
CA GLY A 167 -0.99 14.54 -3.73
C GLY A 167 -0.74 13.41 -4.71
N SER A 168 -1.48 13.37 -5.84
CA SER A 168 -1.28 12.37 -6.89
C SER A 168 0.08 12.53 -7.58
N LEU A 169 0.51 13.78 -7.82
CA LEU A 169 1.82 14.07 -8.40
C LEU A 169 2.95 13.59 -7.47
N LEU A 170 2.91 13.99 -6.20
CA LEU A 170 3.92 13.62 -5.21
C LEU A 170 3.95 12.09 -4.97
N PHE A 171 2.79 11.46 -4.89
CA PHE A 171 2.69 10.01 -4.75
C PHE A 171 3.27 9.29 -5.97
N GLY A 172 2.93 9.73 -7.18
CA GLY A 172 3.48 9.17 -8.41
C GLY A 172 5.00 9.34 -8.51
N MET A 173 5.52 10.52 -8.16
CA MET A 173 6.96 10.78 -8.10
C MET A 173 7.65 9.85 -7.08
N TRP A 174 7.07 9.65 -5.92
CA TRP A 174 7.63 8.77 -4.90
C TRP A 174 7.63 7.31 -5.36
N CYS A 175 6.55 6.82 -5.94
CA CYS A 175 6.49 5.48 -6.53
C CYS A 175 7.56 5.28 -7.61
N ASN A 176 7.71 6.25 -8.50
CA ASN A 176 8.74 6.22 -9.55
C ASN A 176 10.16 6.24 -8.96
N TRP A 177 10.41 7.06 -7.95
CA TRP A 177 11.70 7.10 -7.27
C TRP A 177 12.04 5.75 -6.61
N CYS A 178 11.09 5.11 -5.92
CA CYS A 178 11.29 3.78 -5.33
C CYS A 178 11.61 2.74 -6.39
N TYR A 179 10.92 2.78 -7.53
CA TYR A 179 11.16 1.87 -8.64
C TYR A 179 12.54 2.08 -9.28
N LEU A 180 12.92 3.32 -9.57
CA LEU A 180 14.24 3.64 -10.13
C LEU A 180 15.36 3.31 -9.15
N SER A 181 15.19 3.58 -7.86
CA SER A 181 16.14 3.22 -6.81
C SER A 181 16.38 1.71 -6.79
N TYR A 182 15.32 0.90 -6.91
CA TYR A 182 15.45 -0.54 -7.03
C TYR A 182 16.19 -0.96 -8.30
N LEU A 183 15.90 -0.36 -9.45
CA LEU A 183 16.60 -0.69 -10.72
C LEU A 183 18.10 -0.41 -10.65
N ASN A 184 18.49 0.67 -9.97
CA ASN A 184 19.87 1.09 -9.86
C ASN A 184 20.67 0.27 -8.84
N ASN A 185 20.13 0.06 -7.65
CA ASN A 185 20.88 -0.52 -6.52
C ASN A 185 20.63 -2.03 -6.34
N LYS A 186 19.46 -2.54 -6.75
CA LYS A 186 19.01 -3.95 -6.60
C LYS A 186 19.18 -4.52 -5.20
N GLY A 187 19.17 -3.66 -4.18
CA GLY A 187 19.28 -4.03 -2.79
C GLY A 187 17.97 -4.61 -2.23
N SER A 188 18.08 -5.33 -1.13
CA SER A 188 16.89 -5.88 -0.45
C SER A 188 16.00 -4.78 0.13
N PHE A 189 16.58 -3.64 0.52
CA PHE A 189 15.85 -2.48 0.99
C PHE A 189 14.97 -1.87 -0.11
N GLU A 190 15.59 -1.56 -1.24
CA GLU A 190 14.94 -0.96 -2.41
C GLU A 190 13.85 -1.88 -2.97
N LEU A 191 14.11 -3.18 -2.97
CA LEU A 191 13.11 -4.18 -3.36
C LEU A 191 11.91 -4.14 -2.40
N SER A 192 12.16 -4.17 -1.09
CA SER A 192 11.09 -4.16 -0.09
C SER A 192 10.26 -2.89 -0.15
N LEU A 193 10.91 -1.72 -0.32
CA LEU A 193 10.24 -0.43 -0.46
C LEU A 193 9.41 -0.38 -1.76
N CYS A 194 9.97 -0.86 -2.87
CA CYS A 194 9.26 -0.95 -4.15
C CYS A 194 8.01 -1.84 -4.04
N LEU A 195 8.09 -2.99 -3.36
CA LEU A 195 6.95 -3.88 -3.13
C LEU A 195 5.87 -3.22 -2.26
N LEU A 196 6.25 -2.48 -1.22
CA LEU A 196 5.32 -1.72 -0.39
C LEU A 196 4.60 -0.64 -1.21
N MET A 197 5.33 0.14 -2.00
CA MET A 197 4.73 1.16 -2.85
C MET A 197 3.81 0.55 -3.90
N PHE A 198 4.19 -0.57 -4.48
CA PHE A 198 3.35 -1.27 -5.43
C PHE A 198 2.04 -1.76 -4.80
N SER A 199 2.09 -2.27 -3.56
CA SER A 199 0.87 -2.61 -2.83
C SER A 199 -0.03 -1.41 -2.61
N THR A 200 0.54 -0.24 -2.31
CA THR A 200 -0.23 1.00 -2.17
C THR A 200 -0.92 1.40 -3.47
N ILE A 201 -0.26 1.26 -4.63
CA ILE A 201 -0.87 1.51 -5.94
C ILE A 201 -2.07 0.57 -6.16
N VAL A 202 -1.91 -0.72 -5.88
CA VAL A 202 -3.00 -1.70 -6.05
C VAL A 202 -4.20 -1.36 -5.16
N PHE A 203 -3.95 -0.93 -3.91
CA PHE A 203 -5.02 -0.56 -2.99
C PHE A 203 -5.56 0.84 -3.18
N SER A 204 -4.96 1.65 -4.04
CA SER A 204 -5.38 3.04 -4.28
C SER A 204 -6.86 3.18 -4.67
N PHE A 205 -7.44 2.14 -5.27
CA PHE A 205 -8.87 2.11 -5.58
C PHE A 205 -9.77 1.96 -4.35
N VAL A 206 -9.26 1.32 -3.30
CA VAL A 206 -10.03 1.07 -2.06
C VAL A 206 -9.73 2.17 -1.05
N ARG A 207 -8.45 2.39 -0.76
CA ARG A 207 -8.00 3.39 0.20
C ARG A 207 -6.50 3.66 0.09
N LEU A 208 -6.05 4.75 0.69
CA LEU A 208 -4.63 5.05 0.85
C LEU A 208 -4.05 4.27 2.04
N GLN A 209 -3.00 3.47 1.82
CA GLN A 209 -2.42 2.62 2.86
C GLN A 209 -1.66 3.41 3.95
N PHE A 210 -1.20 4.62 3.65
CA PHE A 210 -0.48 5.49 4.60
C PHE A 210 -1.33 5.97 5.78
N THR A 211 -2.65 5.84 5.68
CA THR A 211 -3.56 6.13 6.79
C THR A 211 -3.54 5.08 7.90
N LEU A 212 -3.02 3.89 7.59
CA LEU A 212 -2.97 2.77 8.52
C LEU A 212 -1.71 2.81 9.38
N PRO A 213 -1.83 2.79 10.71
CA PRO A 213 -0.68 2.77 11.61
C PRO A 213 0.26 1.58 11.38
N ASN A 214 -0.28 0.38 11.16
CA ASN A 214 0.52 -0.81 10.90
C ASN A 214 1.33 -0.71 9.59
N TYR A 215 0.78 -0.09 8.55
CA TYR A 215 1.50 0.12 7.28
C TYR A 215 2.60 1.17 7.44
N ALA A 216 2.31 2.28 8.11
CA ALA A 216 3.30 3.30 8.42
C ALA A 216 4.44 2.73 9.30
N LEU A 217 4.10 1.87 10.30
CA LEU A 217 5.07 1.16 11.11
C LEU A 217 6.00 0.26 10.28
N MET A 218 5.44 -0.46 9.29
CA MET A 218 6.25 -1.28 8.38
C MET A 218 7.28 -0.43 7.63
N ILE A 219 6.92 0.74 7.13
CA ILE A 219 7.85 1.65 6.44
C ILE A 219 8.93 2.13 7.40
N VAL A 220 8.55 2.59 8.60
CA VAL A 220 9.49 3.07 9.61
C VAL A 220 10.47 1.98 10.03
N LEU A 221 9.99 0.77 10.32
CA LEU A 221 10.82 -0.38 10.68
C LEU A 221 11.76 -0.79 9.55
N LEU A 222 11.26 -0.77 8.30
CA LEU A 222 12.08 -1.09 7.13
C LEU A 222 13.25 -0.10 7.02
N VAL A 223 12.99 1.20 7.11
CA VAL A 223 14.05 2.22 7.11
C VAL A 223 15.03 2.00 8.25
N PHE A 224 14.54 1.77 9.48
CA PHE A 224 15.37 1.59 10.66
C PHE A 224 16.27 0.35 10.58
N VAL A 225 15.71 -0.79 10.17
CA VAL A 225 16.45 -2.08 10.07
C VAL A 225 17.57 -2.00 9.03
N PHE A 226 17.31 -1.35 7.89
CA PHE A 226 18.31 -1.28 6.82
C PHE A 226 19.33 -0.15 7.04
N TYR A 227 18.95 0.97 7.66
CA TYR A 227 19.89 2.03 8.04
C TYR A 227 20.91 1.53 9.06
N GLY A 228 20.47 0.76 10.05
CA GLY A 228 21.36 0.16 11.05
C GLY A 228 22.34 -0.90 10.49
N ARG A 229 22.02 -1.55 9.36
CA ARG A 229 22.90 -2.50 8.69
C ARG A 229 23.97 -1.84 7.82
N GLY A 230 23.67 -0.73 7.16
CA GLY A 230 24.63 0.00 6.31
C GLY A 230 25.84 0.52 7.11
N SER A 231 25.64 0.92 8.35
CA SER A 231 26.71 1.39 9.24
C SER A 231 27.76 0.31 9.61
N LYS A 232 27.37 -0.97 9.63
CA LYS A 232 28.28 -2.07 10.00
C LYS A 232 29.17 -2.56 8.84
N GLN A 233 28.76 -2.38 7.59
CA GLN A 233 29.59 -2.80 6.44
C GLN A 233 30.70 -1.82 6.08
N GLY A 234 30.55 -0.53 6.41
CA GLY A 234 31.57 0.49 6.17
C GLY A 234 32.83 0.30 7.03
N ASN A 235 32.70 -0.27 8.24
CA ASN A 235 33.84 -0.42 9.14
C ASN A 235 34.73 -1.69 8.86
N THR A 236 34.19 -2.67 8.15
CA THR A 236 34.97 -3.91 7.84
C THR A 236 35.84 -3.79 6.60
N SER A 237 35.56 -2.86 5.69
CA SER A 237 36.38 -2.65 4.48
C SER A 237 37.62 -1.80 4.76
N SER A 238 37.56 -0.89 5.74
CA SER A 238 38.71 -0.04 6.12
C SER A 238 39.82 -0.80 6.86
N SER A 239 39.49 -1.86 7.59
CA SER A 239 40.49 -2.64 8.34
C SER A 239 41.28 -3.66 7.50
N ARG A 240 40.79 -4.01 6.29
CA ARG A 240 41.51 -4.93 5.39
C ARG A 240 42.57 -4.28 4.51
N GLN A 241 42.60 -2.96 4.37
CA GLN A 241 43.63 -2.30 3.54
C GLN A 241 44.89 -1.92 4.32
N LEU A 242 44.91 -2.10 5.64
CA LEU A 242 46.09 -1.78 6.47
C LEU A 242 47.02 -2.96 6.75
N THR A 243 46.71 -4.18 6.27
CA THR A 243 47.51 -5.37 6.54
C THR A 243 48.32 -5.89 5.33
N THR A 244 48.41 -5.14 4.24
CA THR A 244 49.23 -5.46 3.05
C THR A 244 50.16 -4.27 2.72
N ARG A 245 51.09 -3.96 3.63
CA ARG A 245 52.32 -3.24 3.35
C ARG A 245 53.46 -3.83 4.17
#